data_b8a0de4efc18ff99e2c0e72169bdcff4
#
_entry.id   b8a0de4efc18ff99e2c0e72169bdcff4
#
_cell.length_a   1.000
_cell.length_b   1.000
_cell.length_c   1.000
_cell.angle_alpha   90.00
_cell.angle_beta   90.00
_cell.angle_gamma   90.00
#
_symmetry.space_group_name_H-M   'P 1'
#
loop_
_entity.id
_entity.type
_entity.pdbx_description
1 polymer ?
#
loop_
_entity_poly.entity_id
_entity_poly.type
_entity_poly.pdbx_seq_one_letter_code
_entity_poly.pdbx_strand_id
1 'polypeptide(L)'
;EYLTLGVDDQPLFHGRTAVQMYADYMTSFRENMKKFLDAGTIVDIEVGLGPAGEMRYPSYPQSQGWVFPGIGEFICYDKYLEADFKAAAAKAGHPEWELPDDAGEYNDTPEKTQFFKDNGTYLTEKGKFFLSWYSNKLIKHGDKILDEANKVFLGCRVQLAIKISGIHWWYRVPNHAAELTAGYYNLDDRDGYRTIARMLTRHHASMNFTCAEMRDSEQSEEAKSAPEELVQQVLSAGWREGLHVACENALGRYDATAYNTILRNARPKGINKNGPPEHKLFGFTYLRLSNELLEGQNYATFQTFVEKMHANLVSATHACLK
;
A
#
# COMPACT_ATOMS: atom_id res chain seq x y z
N GLU A 1 5.18 1.50 -18.00
CA GLU A 1 6.54 1.96 -17.68
C GLU A 1 6.44 3.03 -16.59
N TYR A 2 7.40 3.03 -15.64
CA TYR A 2 7.42 3.94 -14.50
C TYR A 2 8.79 4.59 -14.39
N LEU A 3 8.84 5.80 -13.83
CA LEU A 3 10.10 6.45 -13.52
C LEU A 3 10.77 5.74 -12.33
N THR A 4 12.08 5.58 -12.41
CA THR A 4 12.86 5.11 -11.25
C THR A 4 12.82 6.15 -10.12
N LEU A 5 12.76 5.69 -8.86
CA LEU A 5 12.85 6.57 -7.70
C LEU A 5 14.22 7.30 -7.61
N GLY A 6 15.22 6.80 -8.34
CA GLY A 6 16.53 7.42 -8.44
C GLY A 6 16.54 8.80 -9.10
N VAL A 7 15.46 9.19 -9.80
CA VAL A 7 15.36 10.49 -10.49
C VAL A 7 14.52 11.53 -9.75
N ASP A 8 14.05 11.22 -8.55
CA ASP A 8 13.20 12.13 -7.77
C ASP A 8 13.77 13.55 -7.67
N ASP A 9 15.09 13.64 -7.45
CA ASP A 9 15.83 14.90 -7.27
C ASP A 9 16.72 15.25 -8.47
N GLN A 10 16.61 14.53 -9.59
CA GLN A 10 17.43 14.77 -10.78
C GLN A 10 16.71 15.72 -11.76
N PRO A 11 17.31 16.84 -12.18
CA PRO A 11 16.67 17.82 -13.04
C PRO A 11 16.65 17.39 -14.52
N LEU A 12 16.09 16.22 -14.82
CA LEU A 12 16.11 15.57 -16.13
C LEU A 12 14.96 16.00 -17.06
N PHE A 13 13.94 16.67 -16.52
CA PHE A 13 12.70 16.96 -17.25
C PHE A 13 12.63 18.44 -17.60
N HIS A 14 13.41 18.86 -18.59
CA HIS A 14 13.55 20.29 -18.97
C HIS A 14 13.96 21.18 -17.78
N GLY A 15 14.93 20.74 -17.01
CA GLY A 15 15.44 21.44 -15.82
C GLY A 15 14.61 21.21 -14.55
N ARG A 16 13.53 20.42 -14.60
CA ARG A 16 12.73 20.05 -13.44
C ARG A 16 13.07 18.63 -12.94
N THR A 17 12.87 18.38 -11.67
CA THR A 17 12.94 17.04 -11.09
C THR A 17 11.62 16.29 -11.23
N ALA A 18 11.62 14.98 -11.04
CA ALA A 18 10.37 14.21 -11.01
C ALA A 18 9.41 14.72 -9.91
N VAL A 19 9.92 15.03 -8.73
CA VAL A 19 9.09 15.59 -7.62
C VAL A 19 8.46 16.93 -8.03
N GLN A 20 9.21 17.81 -8.73
CA GLN A 20 8.64 19.06 -9.25
C GLN A 20 7.54 18.83 -10.28
N MET A 21 7.64 17.78 -11.11
CA MET A 21 6.58 17.44 -12.05
C MET A 21 5.30 16.99 -11.33
N TYR A 22 5.41 16.24 -10.25
CA TYR A 22 4.27 15.92 -9.38
C TYR A 22 3.64 17.20 -8.79
N ALA A 23 4.46 18.13 -8.30
CA ALA A 23 3.99 19.42 -7.77
C ALA A 23 3.25 20.25 -8.83
N ASP A 24 3.79 20.33 -10.05
CA ASP A 24 3.18 21.05 -11.16
C ASP A 24 1.83 20.43 -11.54
N TYR A 25 1.75 19.10 -11.58
CA TYR A 25 0.49 18.39 -11.86
C TYR A 25 -0.57 18.67 -10.78
N MET A 26 -0.19 18.55 -9.51
CA MET A 26 -1.09 18.85 -8.39
C MET A 26 -1.53 20.31 -8.38
N THR A 27 -0.64 21.23 -8.72
CA THR A 27 -0.96 22.67 -8.86
C THR A 27 -2.00 22.89 -9.95
N SER A 28 -1.80 22.31 -11.13
CA SER A 28 -2.74 22.35 -12.23
C SER A 28 -4.10 21.76 -11.83
N PHE A 29 -4.11 20.63 -11.11
CA PHE A 29 -5.35 20.06 -10.57
C PHE A 29 -6.06 21.05 -9.64
N ARG A 30 -5.35 21.62 -8.67
CA ARG A 30 -5.91 22.61 -7.73
C ARG A 30 -6.55 23.79 -8.45
N GLU A 31 -5.86 24.35 -9.44
CA GLU A 31 -6.33 25.49 -10.21
C GLU A 31 -7.61 25.17 -11.00
N ASN A 32 -7.61 24.04 -11.71
CA ASN A 32 -8.74 23.62 -12.53
C ASN A 32 -9.95 23.14 -11.71
N MET A 33 -9.71 22.61 -10.50
CA MET A 33 -10.75 22.12 -9.58
C MET A 33 -11.13 23.11 -8.50
N LYS A 34 -10.60 24.36 -8.56
CA LYS A 34 -10.80 25.39 -7.52
C LYS A 34 -12.26 25.55 -7.11
N LYS A 35 -13.19 25.61 -8.05
CA LYS A 35 -14.62 25.76 -7.78
C LYS A 35 -15.16 24.64 -6.89
N PHE A 36 -14.74 23.40 -7.11
CA PHE A 36 -15.20 22.23 -6.36
C PHE A 36 -14.51 22.08 -5.01
N LEU A 37 -13.24 22.52 -4.93
CA LEU A 37 -12.50 22.58 -3.67
C LEU A 37 -13.10 23.65 -2.74
N ASP A 38 -13.36 24.85 -3.26
CA ASP A 38 -13.96 25.95 -2.49
C ASP A 38 -15.39 25.60 -2.02
N ALA A 39 -16.15 24.89 -2.84
CA ALA A 39 -17.50 24.42 -2.50
C ALA A 39 -17.52 23.23 -1.51
N GLY A 40 -16.36 22.63 -1.20
CA GLY A 40 -16.29 21.41 -0.37
C GLY A 40 -16.89 20.17 -1.04
N THR A 41 -16.96 20.15 -2.37
CA THR A 41 -17.40 18.96 -3.13
C THR A 41 -16.30 17.92 -3.17
N ILE A 42 -15.04 18.36 -3.31
CA ILE A 42 -13.85 17.52 -3.16
C ILE A 42 -13.41 17.63 -1.71
N VAL A 43 -13.44 16.50 -0.99
CA VAL A 43 -13.10 16.43 0.44
C VAL A 43 -11.90 15.55 0.73
N ASP A 44 -11.51 14.71 -0.23
CA ASP A 44 -10.36 13.80 -0.14
C ASP A 44 -9.59 13.79 -1.47
N ILE A 45 -8.26 13.75 -1.38
CA ILE A 45 -7.36 13.66 -2.53
C ILE A 45 -6.37 12.54 -2.28
N GLU A 46 -6.49 11.47 -3.05
CA GLU A 46 -5.51 10.39 -3.05
C GLU A 46 -4.34 10.75 -3.98
N VAL A 47 -3.14 10.85 -3.42
CA VAL A 47 -1.92 11.18 -4.16
C VAL A 47 -1.30 9.90 -4.69
N GLY A 48 -1.31 9.73 -6.01
CA GLY A 48 -0.70 8.57 -6.66
C GLY A 48 0.84 8.63 -6.60
N LEU A 49 1.46 7.54 -6.16
CA LEU A 49 2.90 7.48 -5.87
C LEU A 49 3.65 6.41 -6.68
N GLY A 50 2.95 5.61 -7.47
CA GLY A 50 3.57 4.55 -8.26
C GLY A 50 2.56 3.71 -9.04
N PRO A 51 2.84 2.43 -9.30
CA PRO A 51 1.97 1.55 -10.06
C PRO A 51 0.55 1.50 -9.49
N ALA A 52 -0.45 1.66 -10.34
CA ALA A 52 -1.86 1.74 -9.94
C ALA A 52 -2.18 2.81 -8.87
N GLY A 53 -1.37 3.87 -8.78
CA GLY A 53 -1.45 4.89 -7.73
C GLY A 53 -0.85 4.47 -6.39
N GLU A 54 -0.39 3.24 -6.25
CA GLU A 54 0.12 2.67 -5.00
C GLU A 54 1.57 3.09 -4.73
N MET A 55 1.90 3.36 -3.46
CA MET A 55 3.27 3.59 -3.04
C MET A 55 4.01 2.24 -2.95
N ARG A 56 4.53 1.78 -4.07
CA ARG A 56 5.35 0.56 -4.19
C ARG A 56 6.26 0.62 -5.40
N TYR A 57 7.25 -0.25 -5.43
CA TYR A 57 7.98 -0.51 -6.67
C TYR A 57 7.13 -1.36 -7.65
N PRO A 58 7.37 -1.27 -8.97
CA PRO A 58 6.71 -2.09 -9.97
C PRO A 58 7.28 -3.52 -10.02
N SER A 59 7.31 -4.21 -8.87
CA SER A 59 8.00 -5.48 -8.67
C SER A 59 7.29 -6.70 -9.24
N TYR A 60 6.00 -6.58 -9.61
CA TYR A 60 5.18 -7.68 -10.15
C TYR A 60 4.30 -7.24 -11.33
N PRO A 61 4.90 -6.79 -12.45
CA PRO A 61 4.15 -6.29 -13.59
C PRO A 61 3.65 -7.44 -14.48
N GLN A 62 2.34 -7.69 -14.49
CA GLN A 62 1.73 -8.70 -15.37
C GLN A 62 2.05 -8.44 -16.85
N SER A 63 2.12 -7.16 -17.26
CA SER A 63 2.48 -6.75 -18.62
C SER A 63 3.90 -7.16 -19.03
N GLN A 64 4.75 -7.53 -18.08
CA GLN A 64 6.12 -8.01 -18.30
C GLN A 64 6.29 -9.51 -17.97
N GLY A 65 5.18 -10.23 -17.81
CA GLY A 65 5.20 -11.67 -17.65
C GLY A 65 5.18 -12.18 -16.20
N TRP A 66 5.02 -11.30 -15.22
CA TRP A 66 4.77 -11.77 -13.84
C TRP A 66 3.43 -12.50 -13.75
N VAL A 67 3.42 -13.61 -13.04
CA VAL A 67 2.26 -14.47 -12.78
C VAL A 67 2.16 -14.74 -11.28
N PHE A 68 0.98 -14.57 -10.71
CA PHE A 68 0.70 -14.90 -9.32
C PHE A 68 0.94 -16.41 -9.05
N PRO A 69 1.63 -16.80 -7.99
CA PRO A 69 2.16 -16.01 -6.88
C PRO A 69 3.69 -15.76 -6.94
N GLY A 70 4.26 -15.45 -8.10
CA GLY A 70 5.68 -15.14 -8.22
C GLY A 70 6.15 -14.10 -7.19
N ILE A 71 7.40 -14.23 -6.71
CA ILE A 71 7.97 -13.36 -5.68
C ILE A 71 8.15 -11.91 -6.14
N GLY A 72 8.14 -11.67 -7.46
CA GLY A 72 8.51 -10.37 -8.01
C GLY A 72 10.03 -10.13 -8.02
N GLU A 73 10.43 -8.97 -8.52
CA GLU A 73 11.84 -8.59 -8.60
C GLU A 73 12.10 -7.27 -7.86
N PHE A 74 13.30 -7.11 -7.34
CA PHE A 74 13.78 -5.79 -6.90
C PHE A 74 13.97 -4.87 -8.11
N ILE A 75 13.45 -3.66 -8.02
CA ILE A 75 13.48 -2.68 -9.12
C ILE A 75 14.43 -1.53 -8.74
N CYS A 76 15.73 -1.82 -8.78
CA CYS A 76 16.77 -0.88 -8.36
C CYS A 76 18.07 -0.98 -9.17
N TYR A 77 18.06 -1.70 -10.29
CA TYR A 77 19.26 -1.94 -11.10
C TYR A 77 19.48 -0.89 -12.20
N ASP A 78 18.80 0.24 -12.12
CA ASP A 78 19.10 1.38 -12.99
C ASP A 78 20.31 2.16 -12.46
N LYS A 79 20.97 2.88 -13.35
CA LYS A 79 22.22 3.60 -13.04
C LYS A 79 22.13 4.59 -11.88
N TYR A 80 20.92 5.14 -11.60
CA TYR A 80 20.74 6.13 -10.53
C TYR A 80 20.65 5.47 -9.16
N LEU A 81 19.84 4.41 -9.05
CA LEU A 81 19.70 3.65 -7.80
C LEU A 81 20.95 2.82 -7.50
N GLU A 82 21.64 2.26 -8.50
CA GLU A 82 22.95 1.62 -8.30
C GLU A 82 23.97 2.59 -7.70
N ALA A 83 24.08 3.79 -8.28
CA ALA A 83 25.00 4.80 -7.77
C ALA A 83 24.63 5.26 -6.36
N ASP A 84 23.34 5.42 -6.07
CA ASP A 84 22.85 5.78 -4.73
C ASP A 84 23.14 4.68 -3.70
N PHE A 85 22.94 3.40 -4.07
CA PHE A 85 23.28 2.28 -3.18
C PHE A 85 24.77 2.21 -2.88
N LYS A 86 25.63 2.33 -3.90
CA LYS A 86 27.10 2.36 -3.74
C LYS A 86 27.55 3.48 -2.82
N ALA A 87 26.99 4.67 -2.99
CA ALA A 87 27.27 5.79 -2.11
C ALA A 87 26.82 5.55 -0.67
N ALA A 88 25.64 4.95 -0.49
CA ALA A 88 25.10 4.62 0.83
C ALA A 88 25.95 3.53 1.53
N ALA A 89 26.35 2.48 0.81
CA ALA A 89 27.20 1.41 1.31
C ALA A 89 28.60 1.94 1.71
N ALA A 90 29.23 2.75 0.86
CA ALA A 90 30.52 3.36 1.16
C ALA A 90 30.45 4.26 2.41
N LYS A 91 29.37 5.04 2.56
CA LYS A 91 29.14 5.87 3.76
C LYS A 91 28.97 5.02 5.03
N ALA A 92 28.42 3.82 4.90
CA ALA A 92 28.28 2.87 5.99
C ALA A 92 29.57 2.11 6.32
N GLY A 93 30.66 2.33 5.56
CA GLY A 93 31.95 1.68 5.74
C GLY A 93 32.15 0.41 4.90
N HIS A 94 31.26 0.15 3.95
CA HIS A 94 31.24 -1.06 3.12
C HIS A 94 31.25 -0.73 1.62
N PRO A 95 32.34 -0.09 1.10
CA PRO A 95 32.40 0.28 -0.32
C PRO A 95 32.42 -0.92 -1.28
N GLU A 96 32.65 -2.12 -0.76
CA GLU A 96 32.66 -3.40 -1.49
C GLU A 96 31.25 -3.98 -1.70
N TRP A 97 30.21 -3.45 -1.04
CA TRP A 97 28.87 -4.00 -1.18
C TRP A 97 28.23 -3.56 -2.49
N GLU A 98 27.69 -4.53 -3.19
CA GLU A 98 26.91 -4.40 -4.43
C GLU A 98 25.45 -4.75 -4.17
N LEU A 99 24.54 -4.35 -5.08
CA LEU A 99 23.15 -4.78 -5.07
C LEU A 99 23.08 -6.33 -5.11
N PRO A 100 22.03 -6.94 -4.54
CA PRO A 100 21.89 -8.40 -4.60
C PRO A 100 21.71 -8.88 -6.05
N ASP A 101 22.37 -9.96 -6.40
CA ASP A 101 22.28 -10.67 -7.68
C ASP A 101 21.69 -12.08 -7.54
N ASP A 102 21.19 -12.41 -6.34
CA ASP A 102 20.76 -13.73 -5.92
C ASP A 102 19.27 -13.79 -5.50
N ALA A 103 18.50 -12.76 -5.82
CA ALA A 103 17.10 -12.62 -5.40
C ALA A 103 16.08 -13.26 -6.37
N GLY A 104 16.54 -13.83 -7.49
CA GLY A 104 15.70 -14.53 -8.48
C GLY A 104 14.96 -13.60 -9.45
N GLU A 105 13.98 -14.18 -10.14
CA GLU A 105 13.20 -13.54 -11.18
C GLU A 105 11.71 -13.47 -10.80
N TYR A 106 10.91 -12.74 -11.58
CA TYR A 106 9.48 -12.46 -11.31
C TYR A 106 8.67 -13.65 -10.81
N ASN A 107 8.85 -14.83 -11.43
CA ASN A 107 8.01 -16.00 -11.21
C ASN A 107 8.65 -17.08 -10.35
N ASP A 108 9.78 -16.77 -9.73
CA ASP A 108 10.41 -17.71 -8.81
C ASP A 108 9.60 -17.84 -7.50
N THR A 109 9.91 -18.89 -6.76
CA THR A 109 9.47 -19.08 -5.38
C THR A 109 10.65 -18.76 -4.44
N PRO A 110 10.40 -18.42 -3.19
CA PRO A 110 11.47 -18.07 -2.25
C PRO A 110 12.59 -19.11 -2.18
N GLU A 111 12.23 -20.41 -2.17
CA GLU A 111 13.16 -21.53 -2.02
C GLU A 111 14.13 -21.67 -3.19
N LYS A 112 13.78 -21.15 -4.37
CA LYS A 112 14.63 -21.17 -5.56
C LYS A 112 15.72 -20.12 -5.55
N THR A 113 15.66 -19.15 -4.63
CA THR A 113 16.61 -18.04 -4.56
C THR A 113 17.57 -18.20 -3.39
N GLN A 114 18.81 -17.73 -3.55
CA GLN A 114 19.74 -17.67 -2.42
C GLN A 114 19.36 -16.55 -1.45
N PHE A 115 18.70 -15.50 -1.95
CA PHE A 115 18.31 -14.35 -1.13
C PHE A 115 17.18 -14.72 -0.18
N PHE A 116 16.07 -15.30 -0.65
CA PHE A 116 14.85 -15.53 0.12
C PHE A 116 14.69 -16.92 0.72
N LYS A 117 15.54 -17.91 0.36
CA LYS A 117 15.44 -19.26 0.94
C LYS A 117 15.63 -19.23 2.45
N ASP A 118 15.35 -20.37 3.12
CA ASP A 118 15.64 -20.53 4.53
C ASP A 118 17.10 -20.20 4.84
N ASN A 119 17.32 -19.35 5.85
CA ASN A 119 18.63 -18.79 6.16
C ASN A 119 19.31 -18.08 4.98
N GLY A 120 18.52 -17.48 4.09
CA GLY A 120 18.98 -16.79 2.91
C GLY A 120 19.76 -15.51 3.20
N THR A 121 20.34 -14.93 2.14
CA THR A 121 21.22 -13.75 2.26
C THR A 121 20.50 -12.50 2.73
N TYR A 122 19.16 -12.43 2.66
CA TYR A 122 18.36 -11.33 3.24
C TYR A 122 18.58 -11.17 4.76
N LEU A 123 19.02 -12.22 5.47
CA LEU A 123 19.31 -12.18 6.90
C LEU A 123 20.71 -11.72 7.25
N THR A 124 21.60 -11.63 6.27
CA THR A 124 22.97 -11.14 6.46
C THR A 124 22.99 -9.64 6.75
N GLU A 125 24.10 -9.12 7.24
CA GLU A 125 24.29 -7.68 7.45
C GLU A 125 24.10 -6.89 6.15
N LYS A 126 24.71 -7.35 5.06
CA LYS A 126 24.52 -6.77 3.71
C LYS A 126 23.03 -6.81 3.28
N GLY A 127 22.37 -7.95 3.45
CA GLY A 127 20.96 -8.11 3.07
C GLY A 127 20.04 -7.17 3.86
N LYS A 128 20.22 -7.06 5.17
CA LYS A 128 19.47 -6.14 6.04
C LYS A 128 19.73 -4.67 5.70
N PHE A 129 20.99 -4.33 5.38
CA PHE A 129 21.34 -2.99 4.91
C PHE A 129 20.65 -2.67 3.59
N PHE A 130 20.71 -3.58 2.61
CA PHE A 130 20.02 -3.43 1.33
C PHE A 130 18.51 -3.24 1.50
N LEU A 131 17.84 -4.09 2.25
CA LEU A 131 16.40 -4.00 2.48
C LEU A 131 16.00 -2.70 3.18
N SER A 132 16.81 -2.23 4.13
CA SER A 132 16.61 -0.95 4.79
C SER A 132 16.77 0.22 3.81
N TRP A 133 17.81 0.19 2.98
CA TRP A 133 18.02 1.20 1.94
C TRP A 133 16.88 1.21 0.93
N TYR A 134 16.50 0.04 0.41
CA TYR A 134 15.46 -0.13 -0.62
C TYR A 134 14.09 0.37 -0.14
N SER A 135 13.66 -0.03 1.05
CA SER A 135 12.40 0.42 1.63
C SER A 135 12.43 1.92 1.99
N ASN A 136 13.55 2.42 2.49
CA ASN A 136 13.69 3.83 2.80
C ASN A 136 13.67 4.74 1.56
N LYS A 137 14.13 4.27 0.40
CA LYS A 137 13.99 5.02 -0.87
C LYS A 137 12.52 5.22 -1.20
N LEU A 138 11.69 4.18 -1.06
CA LEU A 138 10.26 4.26 -1.30
C LEU A 138 9.56 5.21 -0.31
N ILE A 139 9.88 5.11 0.98
CA ILE A 139 9.31 5.99 2.02
C ILE A 139 9.69 7.45 1.76
N LYS A 140 10.96 7.72 1.40
CA LYS A 140 11.42 9.07 1.06
C LYS A 140 10.73 9.63 -0.19
N HIS A 141 10.44 8.79 -1.18
CA HIS A 141 9.66 9.18 -2.35
C HIS A 141 8.28 9.68 -1.94
N GLY A 142 7.54 8.90 -1.15
CA GLY A 142 6.24 9.31 -0.62
C GLY A 142 6.31 10.56 0.25
N ASP A 143 7.29 10.64 1.12
CA ASP A 143 7.54 11.79 2.02
C ASP A 143 7.70 13.10 1.22
N LYS A 144 8.56 13.11 0.19
CA LYS A 144 8.80 14.30 -0.66
C LYS A 144 7.56 14.73 -1.44
N ILE A 145 6.83 13.78 -2.02
CA ILE A 145 5.64 14.12 -2.81
C ILE A 145 4.51 14.62 -1.91
N LEU A 146 4.36 14.07 -0.70
CA LEU A 146 3.40 14.57 0.27
C LEU A 146 3.79 15.95 0.83
N ASP A 147 5.08 16.26 0.96
CA ASP A 147 5.53 17.62 1.26
C ASP A 147 5.04 18.63 0.19
N GLU A 148 5.18 18.30 -1.07
CA GLU A 148 4.67 19.13 -2.17
C GLU A 148 3.13 19.19 -2.19
N ALA A 149 2.47 18.06 -1.94
CA ALA A 149 1.00 18.03 -1.85
C ALA A 149 0.49 18.94 -0.73
N ASN A 150 1.11 18.91 0.45
CA ASN A 150 0.76 19.80 1.56
C ASN A 150 0.95 21.28 1.21
N LYS A 151 2.01 21.64 0.48
CA LYS A 151 2.22 23.01 -0.02
C LYS A 151 1.15 23.40 -1.03
N VAL A 152 0.91 22.54 -2.01
CA VAL A 152 -0.05 22.79 -3.09
C VAL A 152 -1.47 22.93 -2.54
N PHE A 153 -1.92 22.06 -1.63
CA PHE A 153 -3.29 22.07 -1.11
C PHE A 153 -3.45 22.87 0.20
N LEU A 154 -2.43 23.63 0.59
CA LEU A 154 -2.51 24.51 1.76
C LEU A 154 -3.72 25.44 1.66
N GLY A 155 -4.56 25.45 2.71
CA GLY A 155 -5.79 26.23 2.79
C GLY A 155 -7.01 25.58 2.12
N CYS A 156 -6.88 24.47 1.42
CA CYS A 156 -8.00 23.66 0.96
C CYS A 156 -8.54 22.80 2.11
N ARG A 157 -9.87 22.57 2.13
CA ARG A 157 -10.53 21.71 3.13
C ARG A 157 -10.59 20.28 2.62
N VAL A 158 -9.42 19.68 2.37
CA VAL A 158 -9.30 18.33 1.87
C VAL A 158 -8.42 17.49 2.79
N GLN A 159 -8.76 16.21 2.92
CA GLN A 159 -7.89 15.19 3.50
C GLN A 159 -6.96 14.67 2.39
N LEU A 160 -5.66 14.58 2.66
CA LEU A 160 -4.74 13.88 1.78
C LEU A 160 -4.72 12.40 2.13
N ALA A 161 -4.61 11.55 1.14
CA ALA A 161 -4.47 10.12 1.29
C ALA A 161 -3.42 9.57 0.32
N ILE A 162 -2.84 8.42 0.65
CA ILE A 162 -2.08 7.59 -0.28
C ILE A 162 -2.63 6.18 -0.29
N LYS A 163 -2.35 5.48 -1.37
CA LYS A 163 -2.66 4.06 -1.51
C LYS A 163 -1.42 3.20 -1.32
N ILE A 164 -1.56 2.08 -0.61
CA ILE A 164 -0.56 1.02 -0.54
C ILE A 164 -1.16 -0.31 -0.98
N SER A 165 -0.33 -1.18 -1.56
CA SER A 165 -0.77 -2.45 -2.12
C SER A 165 -0.99 -3.51 -1.06
N GLY A 166 -2.01 -4.35 -1.24
CA GLY A 166 -2.28 -5.52 -0.42
C GLY A 166 -1.52 -6.74 -0.93
N ILE A 167 -0.24 -6.83 -0.64
CA ILE A 167 0.61 -7.92 -1.08
C ILE A 167 0.50 -9.06 -0.08
N HIS A 168 -0.45 -9.96 -0.30
CA HIS A 168 -0.83 -10.99 0.65
C HIS A 168 -0.20 -12.36 0.40
N TRP A 169 0.43 -12.60 -0.77
CA TRP A 169 1.12 -13.85 -1.08
C TRP A 169 2.53 -13.86 -0.52
N TRP A 170 3.03 -15.03 -0.18
CA TRP A 170 4.23 -15.25 0.62
C TRP A 170 4.22 -14.56 1.99
N TYR A 171 3.04 -14.17 2.47
CA TYR A 171 2.89 -13.52 3.78
C TYR A 171 3.13 -14.49 4.96
N ARG A 172 2.79 -15.78 4.79
CA ARG A 172 2.96 -16.81 5.84
C ARG A 172 4.32 -17.49 5.85
N VAL A 173 5.31 -16.94 5.19
CA VAL A 173 6.70 -17.43 5.22
C VAL A 173 7.62 -16.33 5.78
N PRO A 174 8.69 -16.70 6.53
CA PRO A 174 9.50 -15.71 7.27
C PRO A 174 10.17 -14.66 6.39
N ASN A 175 10.38 -14.96 5.10
CA ASN A 175 11.06 -14.07 4.17
C ASN A 175 10.16 -12.97 3.59
N HIS A 176 8.83 -13.12 3.59
CA HIS A 176 7.88 -12.15 3.02
C HIS A 176 8.28 -11.61 1.63
N ALA A 177 8.80 -12.48 0.75
CA ALA A 177 9.51 -12.08 -0.47
C ALA A 177 8.77 -11.09 -1.35
N ALA A 178 7.45 -11.26 -1.55
CA ALA A 178 6.66 -10.37 -2.40
C ALA A 178 6.51 -8.96 -1.81
N GLU A 179 6.38 -8.84 -0.49
CA GLU A 179 6.36 -7.54 0.18
C GLU A 179 7.73 -6.86 0.11
N LEU A 180 8.81 -7.62 0.30
CA LEU A 180 10.18 -7.08 0.25
C LEU A 180 10.53 -6.54 -1.14
N THR A 181 10.21 -7.27 -2.22
CA THR A 181 10.48 -6.81 -3.60
C THR A 181 9.67 -5.57 -3.96
N ALA A 182 8.48 -5.41 -3.40
CA ALA A 182 7.65 -4.22 -3.57
C ALA A 182 8.09 -3.01 -2.74
N GLY A 183 9.04 -3.18 -1.82
CA GLY A 183 9.60 -2.11 -1.01
C GLY A 183 9.01 -2.02 0.41
N TYR A 184 8.21 -3.00 0.82
CA TYR A 184 7.66 -3.08 2.18
C TYR A 184 8.55 -3.99 3.02
N TYR A 185 9.41 -3.40 3.84
CA TYR A 185 10.32 -4.16 4.70
C TYR A 185 9.55 -4.71 5.91
N ASN A 186 8.68 -5.70 5.62
CA ASN A 186 7.85 -6.41 6.58
C ASN A 186 8.40 -7.82 6.80
N LEU A 187 8.62 -8.22 8.04
CA LEU A 187 9.03 -9.55 8.46
C LEU A 187 8.29 -9.90 9.76
N ASP A 188 8.37 -11.14 10.22
CA ASP A 188 7.75 -11.59 11.47
C ASP A 188 8.18 -10.75 12.69
N ASP A 189 9.42 -10.30 12.70
CA ASP A 189 10.01 -9.48 13.78
C ASP A 189 10.04 -7.97 13.48
N ARG A 190 9.49 -7.53 12.32
CA ARG A 190 9.54 -6.16 11.85
C ARG A 190 8.25 -5.72 11.16
N ASP A 191 7.53 -4.79 11.75
CA ASP A 191 6.32 -4.19 11.16
C ASP A 191 6.69 -3.09 10.13
N GLY A 192 6.73 -3.48 8.85
CA GLY A 192 7.02 -2.56 7.74
C GLY A 192 5.92 -1.52 7.50
N TYR A 193 4.67 -1.83 7.81
CA TYR A 193 3.53 -0.93 7.61
C TYR A 193 3.48 0.19 8.65
N ARG A 194 3.96 -0.08 9.86
CA ARG A 194 4.04 0.95 10.90
C ARG A 194 5.00 2.08 10.53
N THR A 195 6.09 1.78 9.84
CA THR A 195 7.02 2.80 9.34
C THR A 195 6.35 3.71 8.31
N ILE A 196 5.54 3.12 7.41
CA ILE A 196 4.75 3.87 6.43
C ILE A 196 3.69 4.73 7.15
N ALA A 197 2.93 4.15 8.09
CA ALA A 197 1.93 4.86 8.86
C ALA A 197 2.52 6.07 9.60
N ARG A 198 3.71 5.93 10.18
CA ARG A 198 4.42 7.02 10.85
C ARG A 198 4.81 8.15 9.90
N MET A 199 5.24 7.83 8.68
CA MET A 199 5.51 8.84 7.65
C MET A 199 4.22 9.59 7.30
N LEU A 200 3.10 8.88 7.08
CA LEU A 200 1.81 9.49 6.75
C LEU A 200 1.26 10.40 7.85
N THR A 201 1.40 9.99 9.10
CA THR A 201 0.96 10.80 10.25
C THR A 201 1.67 12.15 10.29
N ARG A 202 2.96 12.23 9.91
CA ARG A 202 3.70 13.51 9.82
C ARG A 202 3.09 14.45 8.78
N HIS A 203 2.46 13.92 7.74
CA HIS A 203 1.81 14.68 6.67
C HIS A 203 0.30 14.86 6.90
N HIS A 204 -0.24 14.39 8.02
CA HIS A 204 -1.69 14.36 8.27
C HIS A 204 -2.46 13.66 7.14
N ALA A 205 -1.84 12.69 6.47
CA ALA A 205 -2.43 11.93 5.37
C ALA A 205 -3.05 10.63 5.88
N SER A 206 -4.12 10.16 5.25
CA SER A 206 -4.73 8.86 5.47
C SER A 206 -4.06 7.78 4.64
N MET A 207 -4.24 6.52 5.02
CA MET A 207 -3.80 5.36 4.25
C MET A 207 -5.02 4.67 3.62
N ASN A 208 -4.98 4.46 2.31
CA ASN A 208 -5.91 3.59 1.62
C ASN A 208 -5.23 2.24 1.35
N PHE A 209 -5.84 1.17 1.82
CA PHE A 209 -5.34 -0.19 1.68
C PHE A 209 -6.27 -1.02 0.81
N THR A 210 -5.87 -2.20 0.38
CA THR A 210 -6.67 -3.04 -0.50
C THR A 210 -6.88 -4.45 0.08
N CYS A 211 -7.42 -5.37 -0.71
CA CYS A 211 -7.72 -6.78 -0.39
C CYS A 211 -8.69 -7.02 0.80
N ALA A 212 -9.48 -6.02 1.18
CA ALA A 212 -10.38 -6.12 2.34
C ALA A 212 -11.55 -7.12 2.18
N GLU A 213 -11.83 -7.57 0.96
CA GLU A 213 -12.84 -8.57 0.62
C GLU A 213 -12.32 -10.01 0.63
N MET A 214 -10.99 -10.19 0.62
CA MET A 214 -10.34 -11.49 0.45
C MET A 214 -10.30 -12.28 1.76
N ARG A 215 -10.38 -13.60 1.66
CA ARG A 215 -10.28 -14.51 2.81
C ARG A 215 -9.07 -15.41 2.69
N ASP A 216 -8.45 -15.71 3.83
CA ASP A 216 -7.33 -16.65 3.90
C ASP A 216 -7.73 -18.04 3.39
N SER A 217 -8.95 -18.49 3.73
CA SER A 217 -9.48 -19.80 3.34
C SER A 217 -9.76 -19.96 1.83
N GLU A 218 -9.73 -18.85 1.07
CA GLU A 218 -9.94 -18.85 -0.38
C GLU A 218 -8.61 -18.85 -1.15
N GLN A 219 -7.49 -18.74 -0.45
CA GLN A 219 -6.17 -18.70 -1.07
C GLN A 219 -5.61 -20.11 -1.33
N SER A 220 -4.85 -20.25 -2.40
CA SER A 220 -4.15 -21.51 -2.66
C SER A 220 -3.04 -21.73 -1.62
N GLU A 221 -2.80 -22.98 -1.23
CA GLU A 221 -1.74 -23.33 -0.29
C GLU A 221 -0.34 -22.96 -0.82
N GLU A 222 -0.15 -23.01 -2.13
CA GLU A 222 1.11 -22.67 -2.81
C GLU A 222 1.49 -21.20 -2.62
N ALA A 223 0.51 -20.31 -2.60
CA ALA A 223 0.75 -18.87 -2.48
C ALA A 223 1.17 -18.44 -1.08
N LYS A 224 0.99 -19.26 -0.06
CA LYS A 224 1.26 -18.92 1.35
C LYS A 224 0.65 -17.57 1.76
N SER A 225 -0.55 -17.30 1.24
CA SER A 225 -1.25 -16.04 1.36
C SER A 225 -2.03 -15.91 2.67
N ALA A 226 -2.11 -14.70 3.21
CA ALA A 226 -2.97 -14.38 4.35
C ALA A 226 -3.54 -12.95 4.28
N PRO A 227 -4.49 -12.68 3.36
CA PRO A 227 -5.05 -11.34 3.22
C PRO A 227 -5.79 -10.84 4.46
N GLU A 228 -6.50 -11.71 5.20
CA GLU A 228 -7.19 -11.30 6.43
C GLU A 228 -6.21 -10.89 7.53
N GLU A 229 -5.13 -11.66 7.72
CA GLU A 229 -4.07 -11.33 8.68
C GLU A 229 -3.35 -10.03 8.30
N LEU A 230 -3.03 -9.85 7.02
CA LEU A 230 -2.39 -8.65 6.51
C LEU A 230 -3.26 -7.39 6.72
N VAL A 231 -4.55 -7.46 6.43
CA VAL A 231 -5.48 -6.34 6.69
C VAL A 231 -5.44 -5.95 8.17
N GLN A 232 -5.48 -6.91 9.09
CA GLN A 232 -5.41 -6.64 10.53
C GLN A 232 -4.06 -6.06 10.95
N GLN A 233 -2.95 -6.49 10.37
CA GLN A 233 -1.63 -5.88 10.61
C GLN A 233 -1.62 -4.41 10.20
N VAL A 234 -2.12 -4.08 9.01
CA VAL A 234 -2.14 -2.70 8.49
C VAL A 234 -3.06 -1.80 9.33
N LEU A 235 -4.24 -2.30 9.71
CA LEU A 235 -5.15 -1.57 10.60
C LEU A 235 -4.52 -1.31 11.97
N SER A 236 -3.81 -2.31 12.53
CA SER A 236 -3.08 -2.17 13.80
C SER A 236 -1.95 -1.17 13.69
N ALA A 237 -1.18 -1.18 12.59
CA ALA A 237 -0.11 -0.22 12.34
C ALA A 237 -0.65 1.21 12.28
N GLY A 238 -1.74 1.43 11.56
CA GLY A 238 -2.42 2.72 11.49
C GLY A 238 -2.91 3.19 12.85
N TRP A 239 -3.59 2.33 13.59
CA TRP A 239 -4.10 2.65 14.93
C TRP A 239 -2.98 3.05 15.90
N ARG A 240 -1.85 2.32 15.90
CA ARG A 240 -0.69 2.61 16.76
C ARG A 240 -0.06 3.98 16.49
N GLU A 241 -0.14 4.46 15.26
CA GLU A 241 0.40 5.75 14.85
C GLU A 241 -0.68 6.86 14.77
N GLY A 242 -1.91 6.58 15.21
CA GLY A 242 -3.01 7.54 15.19
C GLY A 242 -3.51 7.90 13.78
N LEU A 243 -3.37 6.97 12.85
CA LEU A 243 -3.69 7.13 11.43
C LEU A 243 -5.05 6.53 11.09
N HIS A 244 -5.81 7.21 10.25
CA HIS A 244 -6.99 6.63 9.63
C HIS A 244 -6.60 5.70 8.48
N VAL A 245 -7.10 4.47 8.50
CA VAL A 245 -6.94 3.49 7.43
C VAL A 245 -8.29 3.23 6.80
N ALA A 246 -8.43 3.56 5.52
CA ALA A 246 -9.53 3.13 4.67
C ALA A 246 -9.08 1.95 3.81
N CYS A 247 -10.01 1.19 3.29
CA CYS A 247 -9.70 0.09 2.40
C CYS A 247 -10.56 0.12 1.13
N GLU A 248 -10.14 -0.71 0.17
CA GLU A 248 -10.89 -1.02 -1.03
C GLU A 248 -10.85 -2.52 -1.32
N ASN A 249 -11.69 -2.97 -2.24
CA ASN A 249 -11.63 -4.33 -2.76
C ASN A 249 -10.57 -4.45 -3.86
N ALA A 250 -9.75 -5.50 -3.82
CA ALA A 250 -8.76 -5.78 -4.86
C ALA A 250 -9.41 -6.37 -6.12
N LEU A 251 -10.44 -7.18 -5.97
CA LEU A 251 -11.10 -7.92 -7.04
C LEU A 251 -12.55 -7.47 -7.26
N GLY A 252 -13.05 -7.62 -8.48
CA GLY A 252 -14.45 -7.44 -8.83
C GLY A 252 -15.27 -8.64 -8.35
N ARG A 253 -15.68 -8.63 -7.08
CA ARG A 253 -16.51 -9.69 -6.47
C ARG A 253 -17.86 -9.11 -6.06
N TYR A 254 -18.93 -9.84 -6.40
CA TYR A 254 -20.33 -9.41 -6.17
C TYR A 254 -21.08 -10.37 -5.24
N ASP A 255 -20.34 -11.23 -4.54
CA ASP A 255 -20.90 -12.29 -3.68
C ASP A 255 -20.99 -11.88 -2.20
N ALA A 256 -21.90 -12.52 -1.49
CA ALA A 256 -22.14 -12.26 -0.07
C ALA A 256 -20.93 -12.58 0.83
N THR A 257 -20.05 -13.51 0.43
CA THR A 257 -18.86 -13.89 1.20
C THR A 257 -17.85 -12.72 1.22
N ALA A 258 -17.57 -12.14 0.06
CA ALA A 258 -16.71 -10.96 -0.06
C ALA A 258 -17.28 -9.78 0.74
N TYR A 259 -18.56 -9.46 0.57
CA TYR A 259 -19.21 -8.38 1.31
C TYR A 259 -19.23 -8.59 2.82
N ASN A 260 -19.43 -9.82 3.28
CA ASN A 260 -19.37 -10.14 4.71
C ASN A 260 -17.94 -9.99 5.27
N THR A 261 -16.92 -10.26 4.49
CA THR A 261 -15.52 -10.03 4.89
C THR A 261 -15.24 -8.53 5.05
N ILE A 262 -15.66 -7.70 4.10
CA ILE A 262 -15.58 -6.24 4.21
C ILE A 262 -16.34 -5.75 5.46
N LEU A 263 -17.56 -6.23 5.68
CA LEU A 263 -18.37 -5.87 6.85
C LEU A 263 -17.69 -6.24 8.17
N ARG A 264 -16.99 -7.37 8.26
CA ARG A 264 -16.21 -7.74 9.45
C ARG A 264 -15.06 -6.77 9.69
N ASN A 265 -14.33 -6.38 8.66
CA ASN A 265 -13.24 -5.40 8.76
C ASN A 265 -13.76 -4.00 9.13
N ALA A 266 -14.93 -3.61 8.62
CA ALA A 266 -15.56 -2.34 8.96
C ALA A 266 -16.17 -2.32 10.38
N ARG A 267 -16.57 -3.48 10.90
CA ARG A 267 -17.32 -3.64 12.17
C ARG A 267 -16.91 -4.91 12.90
N PRO A 268 -15.71 -5.01 13.43
CA PRO A 268 -15.29 -6.17 14.21
C PRO A 268 -16.21 -6.32 15.44
N LYS A 269 -16.66 -7.54 15.69
CA LYS A 269 -17.54 -7.86 16.81
C LYS A 269 -16.73 -7.91 18.10
N GLY A 270 -16.70 -6.79 18.81
CA GLY A 270 -16.23 -6.75 20.19
C GLY A 270 -14.73 -6.92 20.38
N ILE A 271 -14.33 -7.04 21.62
CA ILE A 271 -12.94 -7.30 22.01
C ILE A 271 -12.69 -8.80 21.85
N ASN A 272 -11.67 -9.16 21.11
CA ASN A 272 -11.19 -10.54 21.08
C ASN A 272 -10.72 -10.92 22.48
N LYS A 273 -11.41 -11.84 23.15
CA LYS A 273 -11.12 -12.25 24.54
C LYS A 273 -9.74 -12.87 24.70
N ASN A 274 -9.14 -13.37 23.61
CA ASN A 274 -7.89 -14.11 23.61
C ASN A 274 -6.78 -13.44 22.78
N GLY A 275 -6.95 -12.18 22.38
CA GLY A 275 -5.97 -11.47 21.55
C GLY A 275 -6.12 -9.96 21.63
N PRO A 276 -5.32 -9.21 20.86
CA PRO A 276 -5.47 -7.78 20.76
C PRO A 276 -6.82 -7.41 20.15
N PRO A 277 -7.40 -6.23 20.49
CA PRO A 277 -8.64 -5.79 19.89
C PRO A 277 -8.49 -5.68 18.37
N GLU A 278 -9.46 -6.18 17.64
CA GLU A 278 -9.53 -5.98 16.19
C GLU A 278 -9.77 -4.49 15.90
N HIS A 279 -9.03 -3.96 14.92
CA HIS A 279 -9.17 -2.59 14.47
C HIS A 279 -10.14 -2.53 13.29
N LYS A 280 -10.86 -1.40 13.19
CA LYS A 280 -11.86 -1.19 12.16
C LYS A 280 -11.36 -0.26 11.06
N LEU A 281 -11.90 -0.43 9.86
CA LEU A 281 -11.75 0.53 8.77
C LEU A 281 -12.36 1.89 9.15
N PHE A 282 -11.68 2.96 8.75
CA PHE A 282 -12.23 4.32 8.80
C PHE A 282 -13.26 4.55 7.68
N GLY A 283 -13.00 4.01 6.48
CA GLY A 283 -13.84 4.10 5.31
C GLY A 283 -13.60 2.94 4.35
N PHE A 284 -14.48 2.80 3.37
CA PHE A 284 -14.35 1.76 2.35
C PHE A 284 -14.74 2.33 0.98
N THR A 285 -13.85 2.17 0.00
CA THR A 285 -14.11 2.46 -1.40
C THR A 285 -14.43 1.17 -2.13
N TYR A 286 -15.67 1.05 -2.63
CA TYR A 286 -16.03 -0.08 -3.47
C TYR A 286 -15.60 0.19 -4.91
N LEU A 287 -14.62 -0.53 -5.39
CA LEU A 287 -14.13 -0.48 -6.78
C LEU A 287 -14.93 -1.41 -7.69
N ARG A 288 -14.78 -1.21 -9.00
CA ARG A 288 -15.40 -2.03 -10.05
C ARG A 288 -16.89 -1.76 -10.25
N LEU A 289 -17.29 -0.48 -10.25
CA LEU A 289 -18.59 -0.09 -10.79
C LEU A 289 -18.66 -0.54 -12.26
N SER A 290 -19.56 -1.45 -12.54
CA SER A 290 -19.70 -2.09 -13.84
C SER A 290 -21.17 -2.44 -14.15
N ASN A 291 -21.48 -2.73 -15.41
CA ASN A 291 -22.78 -3.24 -15.76
C ASN A 291 -23.10 -4.55 -15.04
N GLU A 292 -22.10 -5.43 -14.88
CA GLU A 292 -22.25 -6.70 -14.16
C GLU A 292 -22.68 -6.51 -12.69
N LEU A 293 -22.14 -5.52 -12.00
CA LEU A 293 -22.58 -5.16 -10.64
C LEU A 293 -24.07 -4.77 -10.61
N LEU A 294 -24.54 -4.08 -11.65
CA LEU A 294 -25.90 -3.51 -11.71
C LEU A 294 -26.95 -4.51 -12.19
N GLU A 295 -26.58 -5.75 -12.51
CA GLU A 295 -27.47 -6.77 -13.05
C GLU A 295 -28.00 -7.73 -11.96
N GLY A 296 -29.30 -7.99 -12.00
CA GLY A 296 -29.98 -9.07 -11.29
C GLY A 296 -29.59 -9.23 -9.82
N GLN A 297 -29.11 -10.43 -9.47
CA GLN A 297 -28.77 -10.79 -8.08
C GLN A 297 -27.55 -10.02 -7.56
N ASN A 298 -26.61 -9.64 -8.43
CA ASN A 298 -25.41 -8.88 -8.01
C ASN A 298 -25.83 -7.54 -7.41
N TYR A 299 -26.75 -6.83 -8.07
CA TYR A 299 -27.25 -5.56 -7.57
C TYR A 299 -28.01 -5.71 -6.24
N ALA A 300 -28.89 -6.70 -6.12
CA ALA A 300 -29.62 -6.95 -4.87
C ALA A 300 -28.68 -7.28 -3.70
N THR A 301 -27.63 -8.08 -3.96
CA THR A 301 -26.61 -8.41 -2.95
C THR A 301 -25.79 -7.18 -2.55
N PHE A 302 -25.45 -6.34 -3.52
CA PHE A 302 -24.74 -5.08 -3.27
C PHE A 302 -25.61 -4.09 -2.48
N GLN A 303 -26.90 -3.93 -2.81
CA GLN A 303 -27.81 -3.08 -2.03
C GLN A 303 -27.84 -3.53 -0.56
N THR A 304 -27.99 -4.84 -0.32
CA THR A 304 -27.97 -5.40 1.04
C THR A 304 -26.66 -5.12 1.77
N PHE A 305 -25.52 -5.16 1.06
CA PHE A 305 -24.21 -4.79 1.61
C PHE A 305 -24.18 -3.31 2.01
N VAL A 306 -24.61 -2.41 1.13
CA VAL A 306 -24.66 -0.96 1.39
C VAL A 306 -25.54 -0.65 2.60
N GLU A 307 -26.74 -1.24 2.68
CA GLU A 307 -27.64 -1.10 3.83
C GLU A 307 -26.97 -1.53 5.14
N LYS A 308 -26.28 -2.67 5.15
CA LYS A 308 -25.53 -3.16 6.31
C LYS A 308 -24.37 -2.25 6.68
N MET A 309 -23.69 -1.64 5.71
CA MET A 309 -22.63 -0.65 5.98
C MET A 309 -23.17 0.61 6.67
N HIS A 310 -24.41 1.00 6.40
CA HIS A 310 -25.07 2.18 7.01
C HIS A 310 -25.85 1.88 8.29
N ALA A 311 -26.15 0.64 8.62
CA ALA A 311 -27.10 0.24 9.67
C ALA A 311 -26.83 0.82 11.08
N ASN A 312 -25.59 1.19 11.42
CA ASN A 312 -25.28 1.76 12.74
C ASN A 312 -25.41 3.30 12.81
N LEU A 313 -25.50 4.00 11.69
CA LEU A 313 -25.75 5.45 11.71
C LEU A 313 -27.17 5.75 12.19
N VAL A 314 -28.12 4.87 11.86
CA VAL A 314 -29.53 5.02 12.26
C VAL A 314 -29.73 4.71 13.75
N SER A 315 -29.03 3.74 14.34
CA SER A 315 -29.15 3.40 15.76
C SER A 315 -28.52 4.43 16.68
N ALA A 316 -27.42 5.07 16.27
CA ALA A 316 -26.75 6.12 17.05
C ALA A 316 -27.60 7.41 17.12
N THR A 317 -28.27 7.78 16.03
CA THR A 317 -29.15 8.96 16.02
C THR A 317 -30.43 8.75 16.87
N HIS A 318 -30.94 7.53 16.98
CA HIS A 318 -32.08 7.24 17.86
C HIS A 318 -31.70 7.14 19.36
N ALA A 319 -30.45 6.83 19.69
CA ALA A 319 -29.97 6.78 21.07
C ALA A 319 -29.69 8.18 21.65
N CYS A 320 -29.42 9.19 20.81
CA CYS A 320 -29.23 10.58 21.23
C CYS A 320 -30.54 11.38 21.36
N LEU A 321 -31.69 10.79 20.97
CA LEU A 321 -33.01 11.44 21.04
C LEU A 321 -33.92 10.83 22.11
N LYS A 322 -33.39 10.01 23.02
CA LYS A 322 -34.03 9.54 24.25
C LYS A 322 -33.17 9.95 25.45
#